data_f1388e7fe2e020b92fe618fa8889f4f0
#
_entry.id   f1388e7fe2e020b92fe618fa8889f4f0
#
_cell.length_a   1.000
_cell.length_b   1.000
_cell.length_c   1.000
_cell.angle_alpha   90.00
_cell.angle_beta   90.00
_cell.angle_gamma   90.00
#
_symmetry.space_group_name_H-M   'P 1'
#
loop_
_entity.id
_entity.type
_entity.pdbx_description
1 polymer ?
#
loop_
_entity_poly.entity_id
_entity_poly.type
_entity_poly.pdbx_seq_one_letter_code
_entity_poly.pdbx_strand_id
1 'polypeptide(L)'
;YIIVLGAQVRKDGPSPVLKYRLDKAVEYLNENPDTVCIVSGGQGSNEPWSEAEGMARYLQEKGIDTARILPEDKSQTTEQNITNSKKLMKEGASVGIVTNNFHVFRALQIAKKYGLSDVCGIAADSTPKYLPNNMLREFFAEMKWLL
;
A
#
# COMPACT_ATOMS: atom_id res chain seq x y z
N TYR A 1 3.52 -8.19 9.56
CA TYR A 1 2.51 -7.51 8.73
C TYR A 1 3.11 -6.92 7.47
N ILE A 2 2.31 -6.86 6.42
CA ILE A 2 2.58 -5.95 5.31
C ILE A 2 1.40 -5.00 5.17
N ILE A 3 1.68 -3.78 4.70
CA ILE A 3 0.66 -2.78 4.38
C ILE A 3 0.77 -2.50 2.89
N VAL A 4 -0.31 -2.76 2.14
CA VAL A 4 -0.37 -2.38 0.73
C VAL A 4 -1.04 -1.02 0.64
N LEU A 5 -0.29 -0.02 0.17
CA LEU A 5 -0.83 1.33 0.02
C LEU A 5 -1.72 1.40 -1.22
N GLY A 6 -2.92 1.91 -1.03
CA GLY A 6 -3.93 1.99 -2.08
C GLY A 6 -3.59 2.95 -3.20
N ALA A 7 -4.21 2.72 -4.30
CA ALA A 7 -4.24 3.58 -5.48
C ALA A 7 -5.59 3.35 -6.15
N GLN A 8 -5.84 4.04 -7.26
CA GLN A 8 -7.16 4.03 -7.89
C GLN A 8 -7.67 2.63 -8.21
N VAL A 9 -8.93 2.36 -7.87
CA VAL A 9 -9.69 1.19 -8.33
C VAL A 9 -10.74 1.65 -9.37
N ARG A 10 -11.02 0.76 -10.32
CA ARG A 10 -11.98 0.99 -11.40
C ARG A 10 -13.03 -0.13 -11.37
N LYS A 11 -14.11 0.03 -12.15
CA LYS A 11 -15.19 -0.96 -12.21
C LYS A 11 -14.70 -2.34 -12.65
N ASP A 12 -13.71 -2.38 -13.53
CA ASP A 12 -13.14 -3.62 -14.08
C ASP A 12 -11.96 -4.14 -13.25
N GLY A 13 -11.61 -3.47 -12.15
CA GLY A 13 -10.55 -3.92 -11.26
C GLY A 13 -9.58 -2.82 -10.87
N PRO A 14 -8.45 -3.19 -10.25
CA PRO A 14 -7.45 -2.20 -9.86
C PRO A 14 -6.79 -1.55 -11.08
N SER A 15 -6.37 -0.28 -10.91
CA SER A 15 -5.56 0.40 -11.92
C SER A 15 -4.23 -0.34 -12.13
N PRO A 16 -3.52 -0.12 -13.25
CA PRO A 16 -2.23 -0.79 -13.48
C PRO A 16 -1.22 -0.56 -12.34
N VAL A 17 -1.17 0.65 -11.81
CA VAL A 17 -0.27 0.96 -10.67
C VAL A 17 -0.61 0.10 -9.46
N LEU A 18 -1.89 0.01 -9.11
CA LEU A 18 -2.33 -0.78 -7.97
C LEU A 18 -2.13 -2.27 -8.20
N LYS A 19 -2.33 -2.73 -9.43
CA LYS A 19 -2.11 -4.13 -9.78
C LYS A 19 -0.66 -4.57 -9.53
N TYR A 20 0.33 -3.73 -9.89
CA TYR A 20 1.73 -4.04 -9.60
C TYR A 20 1.97 -4.21 -8.09
N ARG A 21 1.38 -3.34 -7.27
CA ARG A 21 1.49 -3.45 -5.81
C ARG A 21 0.85 -4.74 -5.30
N LEU A 22 -0.33 -5.08 -5.79
CA LEU A 22 -1.06 -6.28 -5.35
C LEU A 22 -0.35 -7.55 -5.79
N ASP A 23 0.19 -7.60 -7.01
CA ASP A 23 0.94 -8.76 -7.48
C ASP A 23 2.19 -8.99 -6.62
N LYS A 24 2.86 -7.91 -6.22
CA LYS A 24 4.00 -8.00 -5.32
C LYS A 24 3.59 -8.50 -3.93
N ALA A 25 2.45 -8.06 -3.44
CA ALA A 25 1.91 -8.53 -2.16
C ALA A 25 1.57 -10.03 -2.22
N VAL A 26 0.96 -10.49 -3.31
CA VAL A 26 0.66 -11.92 -3.49
C VAL A 26 1.95 -12.75 -3.44
N GLU A 27 2.98 -12.32 -4.16
CA GLU A 27 4.28 -12.98 -4.15
C GLU A 27 4.84 -13.09 -2.73
N TYR A 28 4.84 -11.99 -1.99
CA TYR A 28 5.34 -11.95 -0.63
C TYR A 28 4.52 -12.84 0.31
N LEU A 29 3.20 -12.79 0.21
CA LEU A 29 2.31 -13.56 1.08
C LEU A 29 2.41 -15.07 0.83
N ASN A 30 2.67 -15.47 -0.42
CA ASN A 30 2.88 -16.88 -0.75
C ASN A 30 4.20 -17.40 -0.19
N GLU A 31 5.23 -16.55 -0.14
CA GLU A 31 6.53 -16.91 0.43
C GLU A 31 6.56 -16.82 1.96
N ASN A 32 5.61 -16.10 2.56
CA ASN A 32 5.56 -15.84 4.00
C ASN A 32 4.15 -16.15 4.53
N PRO A 33 3.82 -17.43 4.75
CA PRO A 33 2.44 -17.86 5.02
C PRO A 33 1.84 -17.33 6.34
N ASP A 34 2.66 -16.88 7.28
CA ASP A 34 2.18 -16.36 8.57
C ASP A 34 1.96 -14.84 8.55
N THR A 35 2.26 -14.19 7.43
CA THR A 35 2.12 -12.74 7.32
C THR A 35 0.65 -12.32 7.13
N VAL A 36 0.25 -11.29 7.87
CA VAL A 36 -1.07 -10.65 7.73
C VAL A 36 -0.91 -9.41 6.85
N CYS A 37 -1.83 -9.23 5.92
CA CYS A 37 -1.82 -8.15 4.94
C CYS A 37 -2.89 -7.12 5.28
N ILE A 38 -2.47 -5.88 5.51
CA ILE A 38 -3.38 -4.74 5.63
C ILE A 38 -3.47 -4.08 4.26
N VAL A 39 -4.69 -3.97 3.73
CA VAL A 39 -4.94 -3.24 2.49
C VAL A 39 -5.55 -1.91 2.85
N SER A 40 -4.87 -0.82 2.54
CA SER A 40 -5.19 0.50 3.08
C SER A 40 -5.53 1.49 1.98
N GLY A 41 -6.73 2.04 2.01
CA GLY A 41 -7.17 3.06 1.08
C GLY A 41 -8.66 3.32 1.18
N GLY A 42 -9.06 4.60 1.24
CA GLY A 42 -10.45 5.01 1.26
C GLY A 42 -11.09 4.99 -0.12
N GLN A 43 -12.30 5.53 -0.21
CA GLN A 43 -13.03 5.62 -1.47
C GLN A 43 -12.94 7.03 -2.03
N GLY A 44 -12.39 7.15 -3.24
CA GLY A 44 -12.38 8.40 -3.97
C GLY A 44 -13.74 8.70 -4.61
N SER A 45 -13.95 9.96 -5.00
CA SER A 45 -15.22 10.40 -5.58
C SER A 45 -15.61 9.68 -6.87
N ASN A 46 -14.61 9.21 -7.62
CA ASN A 46 -14.83 8.51 -8.89
C ASN A 46 -14.63 6.99 -8.78
N GLU A 47 -14.56 6.46 -7.57
CA GLU A 47 -14.31 5.04 -7.35
C GLU A 47 -15.61 4.32 -6.99
N PRO A 48 -15.87 3.13 -7.56
CA PRO A 48 -17.12 2.39 -7.30
C PRO A 48 -17.19 1.80 -5.89
N TRP A 49 -16.05 1.59 -5.25
CA TRP A 49 -15.91 1.09 -3.88
C TRP A 49 -14.60 1.60 -3.31
N SER A 50 -14.34 1.37 -2.01
CA SER A 50 -13.09 1.78 -1.41
C SER A 50 -11.91 1.04 -2.05
N GLU A 51 -10.75 1.68 -2.03
CA GLU A 51 -9.52 1.05 -2.52
C GLU A 51 -9.22 -0.22 -1.72
N ALA A 52 -9.43 -0.17 -0.39
CA ALA A 52 -9.23 -1.32 0.47
C ALA A 52 -10.12 -2.50 0.04
N GLU A 53 -11.39 -2.26 -0.27
CA GLU A 53 -12.29 -3.31 -0.73
C GLU A 53 -11.84 -3.90 -2.07
N GLY A 54 -11.46 -3.05 -3.01
CA GLY A 54 -10.97 -3.50 -4.31
C GLY A 54 -9.71 -4.34 -4.18
N MET A 55 -8.79 -3.93 -3.31
CA MET A 55 -7.58 -4.69 -3.05
C MET A 55 -7.86 -6.03 -2.40
N ALA A 56 -8.76 -6.06 -1.41
CA ALA A 56 -9.13 -7.31 -0.73
C ALA A 56 -9.72 -8.32 -1.72
N ARG A 57 -10.61 -7.87 -2.60
CA ARG A 57 -11.20 -8.73 -3.63
C ARG A 57 -10.14 -9.33 -4.55
N TYR A 58 -9.18 -8.52 -4.99
CA TYR A 58 -8.11 -8.98 -5.85
C TYR A 58 -7.26 -10.06 -5.16
N LEU A 59 -6.88 -9.84 -3.90
CA LEU A 59 -6.09 -10.81 -3.15
C LEU A 59 -6.86 -12.12 -2.95
N GLN A 60 -8.15 -12.04 -2.66
CA GLN A 60 -9.01 -13.23 -2.52
C GLN A 60 -9.08 -14.03 -3.82
N GLU A 61 -9.23 -13.35 -4.95
CA GLU A 61 -9.24 -13.99 -6.27
C GLU A 61 -7.90 -14.68 -6.58
N LYS A 62 -6.80 -14.20 -6.01
CA LYS A 62 -5.47 -14.81 -6.15
C LYS A 62 -5.19 -15.89 -5.12
N GLY A 63 -6.18 -16.26 -4.31
CA GLY A 63 -6.07 -17.38 -3.39
C GLY A 63 -5.57 -17.03 -1.99
N ILE A 64 -5.48 -15.75 -1.64
CA ILE A 64 -5.09 -15.35 -0.28
C ILE A 64 -6.30 -15.51 0.64
N ASP A 65 -6.09 -16.21 1.76
CA ASP A 65 -7.13 -16.45 2.76
C ASP A 65 -7.65 -15.12 3.33
N THR A 66 -8.97 -14.97 3.39
CA THR A 66 -9.63 -13.79 3.93
C THR A 66 -9.18 -13.48 5.37
N ALA A 67 -8.88 -14.51 6.16
CA ALA A 67 -8.39 -14.34 7.54
C ALA A 67 -7.04 -13.59 7.61
N ARG A 68 -6.30 -13.54 6.51
CA ARG A 68 -5.01 -12.86 6.41
C ARG A 68 -5.12 -11.44 5.87
N ILE A 69 -6.32 -10.96 5.54
CA ILE A 69 -6.54 -9.67 4.90
C ILE A 69 -7.31 -8.77 5.83
N LEU A 70 -6.71 -7.64 6.23
CA LEU A 70 -7.35 -6.63 7.07
C LEU A 70 -7.56 -5.35 6.25
N PRO A 71 -8.80 -5.00 5.90
CA PRO A 71 -9.06 -3.77 5.16
C PRO A 71 -9.06 -2.54 6.08
N GLU A 72 -8.44 -1.47 5.61
CA GLU A 72 -8.51 -0.14 6.20
C GLU A 72 -9.05 0.81 5.14
N ASP A 73 -10.27 1.28 5.27
CA ASP A 73 -11.04 1.93 4.20
C ASP A 73 -11.34 3.41 4.46
N LYS A 74 -10.68 4.05 5.43
CA LYS A 74 -10.96 5.43 5.82
C LYS A 74 -9.90 6.43 5.38
N SER A 75 -8.72 5.99 5.00
CA SER A 75 -7.60 6.87 4.69
C SER A 75 -7.80 7.61 3.37
N GLN A 76 -7.37 8.88 3.35
CA GLN A 76 -7.38 9.73 2.16
C GLN A 76 -5.97 10.20 1.78
N THR A 77 -4.99 9.98 2.64
CA THR A 77 -3.60 10.38 2.42
C THR A 77 -2.66 9.24 2.80
N THR A 78 -1.41 9.29 2.34
CA THR A 78 -0.40 8.29 2.73
C THR A 78 -0.17 8.28 4.24
N GLU A 79 -0.19 9.45 4.87
CA GLU A 79 -0.05 9.52 6.33
C GLU A 79 -1.18 8.79 7.04
N GLN A 80 -2.42 8.98 6.56
CA GLN A 80 -3.57 8.26 7.12
C GLN A 80 -3.51 6.77 6.82
N ASN A 81 -3.03 6.37 5.64
CA ASN A 81 -2.80 4.96 5.33
C ASN A 81 -1.96 4.31 6.43
N ILE A 82 -0.87 4.96 6.78
CA ILE A 82 0.08 4.43 7.76
C ILE A 82 -0.47 4.53 9.18
N THR A 83 -1.01 5.68 9.59
CA THR A 83 -1.51 5.86 10.96
C THR A 83 -2.73 5.01 11.24
N ASN A 84 -3.64 4.86 10.28
CA ASN A 84 -4.82 4.01 10.46
C ASN A 84 -4.45 2.53 10.44
N SER A 85 -3.52 2.13 9.59
CA SER A 85 -3.04 0.74 9.54
C SER A 85 -2.30 0.35 10.82
N LYS A 86 -1.53 1.28 11.39
CA LYS A 86 -0.81 1.04 12.64
C LYS A 86 -1.77 0.61 13.76
N LYS A 87 -2.97 1.16 13.79
CA LYS A 87 -3.99 0.82 14.81
C LYS A 87 -4.48 -0.63 14.69
N LEU A 88 -4.31 -1.25 13.53
CA LEU A 88 -4.72 -2.63 13.27
C LEU A 88 -3.63 -3.65 13.58
N MET A 89 -2.42 -3.19 13.88
CA MET A 89 -1.27 -4.04 14.14
C MET A 89 -1.00 -4.17 15.63
N LYS A 90 -0.35 -5.26 15.99
CA LYS A 90 0.19 -5.42 17.37
C LYS A 90 1.33 -4.42 17.56
N GLU A 91 1.40 -3.82 18.73
CA GLU A 91 2.46 -2.89 19.07
C GLU A 91 3.83 -3.56 18.94
N GLY A 92 4.79 -2.86 18.34
CA GLY A 92 6.14 -3.36 18.13
C GLY A 92 6.29 -4.37 16.99
N ALA A 93 5.24 -4.62 16.21
CA ALA A 93 5.29 -5.57 15.12
C ALA A 93 6.20 -5.09 13.98
N SER A 94 6.86 -6.04 13.30
CA SER A 94 7.56 -5.77 12.05
C SER A 94 6.56 -5.50 10.94
N VAL A 95 6.86 -4.56 10.06
CA VAL A 95 5.98 -4.23 8.94
C VAL A 95 6.75 -3.95 7.67
N GLY A 96 6.26 -4.51 6.56
CA GLY A 96 6.72 -4.16 5.22
C GLY A 96 5.68 -3.28 4.53
N ILE A 97 6.09 -2.21 3.89
CA ILE A 97 5.19 -1.33 3.15
C ILE A 97 5.32 -1.62 1.67
N VAL A 98 4.23 -2.09 1.07
CA VAL A 98 4.17 -2.42 -0.36
C VAL A 98 3.66 -1.21 -1.12
N THR A 99 4.52 -0.64 -1.93
CA THR A 99 4.19 0.47 -2.82
C THR A 99 5.15 0.46 -4.01
N ASN A 100 4.94 1.34 -4.97
CA ASN A 100 5.81 1.38 -6.13
C ASN A 100 7.20 1.90 -5.77
N ASN A 101 8.21 1.48 -6.54
CA ASN A 101 9.61 1.81 -6.28
C ASN A 101 9.87 3.31 -6.16
N PHE A 102 9.17 4.15 -6.96
CA PHE A 102 9.32 5.60 -6.91
C PHE A 102 8.76 6.23 -5.62
N HIS A 103 7.96 5.50 -4.84
CA HIS A 103 7.26 6.03 -3.65
C HIS A 103 7.80 5.47 -2.33
N VAL A 104 8.64 4.44 -2.37
CA VAL A 104 9.09 3.70 -1.17
C VAL A 104 9.77 4.62 -0.16
N PHE A 105 10.69 5.46 -0.61
CA PHE A 105 11.47 6.31 0.29
C PHE A 105 10.58 7.23 1.13
N ARG A 106 9.61 7.90 0.49
CA ARG A 106 8.68 8.79 1.19
C ARG A 106 7.78 8.01 2.15
N ALA A 107 7.30 6.84 1.74
CA ALA A 107 6.46 6.01 2.61
C ALA A 107 7.20 5.57 3.86
N LEU A 108 8.47 5.19 3.73
CA LEU A 108 9.30 4.81 4.89
C LEU A 108 9.56 5.98 5.82
N GLN A 109 9.79 7.17 5.29
CA GLN A 109 9.98 8.36 6.12
C GLN A 109 8.72 8.67 6.93
N ILE A 110 7.55 8.60 6.30
CA ILE A 110 6.27 8.81 6.98
C ILE A 110 6.07 7.75 8.06
N ALA A 111 6.35 6.49 7.77
CA ALA A 111 6.21 5.41 8.73
C ALA A 111 7.06 5.63 9.97
N LYS A 112 8.31 6.00 9.80
CA LYS A 112 9.23 6.28 10.91
C LYS A 112 8.78 7.48 11.72
N LYS A 113 8.30 8.54 11.06
CA LYS A 113 7.79 9.72 11.75
C LYS A 113 6.61 9.38 12.67
N TYR A 114 5.75 8.46 12.26
CA TYR A 114 4.57 8.08 13.04
C TYR A 114 4.80 6.85 13.92
N GLY A 115 6.04 6.50 14.18
CA GLY A 115 6.39 5.55 15.22
C GLY A 115 6.58 4.10 14.82
N LEU A 116 6.62 3.80 13.53
CA LEU A 116 6.96 2.47 13.05
C LEU A 116 8.48 2.35 12.94
N SER A 117 9.10 1.70 13.93
CA SER A 117 10.56 1.59 13.99
C SER A 117 11.11 0.38 13.23
N ASP A 118 10.38 -0.73 13.21
CA ASP A 118 10.76 -1.94 12.50
C ASP A 118 10.01 -2.02 11.17
N VAL A 119 10.42 -1.19 10.23
CA VAL A 119 9.73 -1.03 8.95
C VAL A 119 10.71 -1.16 7.79
N CYS A 120 10.29 -1.87 6.74
CA CYS A 120 11.03 -1.97 5.50
C CYS A 120 10.11 -1.72 4.30
N GLY A 121 10.70 -1.40 3.17
CA GLY A 121 9.97 -1.22 1.92
C GLY A 121 9.95 -2.50 1.11
N ILE A 122 8.80 -2.78 0.49
CA ILE A 122 8.65 -3.85 -0.49
C ILE A 122 8.24 -3.18 -1.79
N ALA A 123 9.23 -2.98 -2.66
CA ALA A 123 9.03 -2.20 -3.87
C ALA A 123 8.33 -3.00 -4.95
N ALA A 124 7.22 -2.47 -5.47
CA ALA A 124 6.55 -3.00 -6.64
C ALA A 124 7.02 -2.25 -7.88
N ASP A 125 7.05 -2.93 -9.01
CA ASP A 125 7.44 -2.33 -10.27
C ASP A 125 6.43 -1.27 -10.71
N SER A 126 6.89 -0.39 -11.60
CA SER A 126 6.04 0.62 -12.22
C SER A 126 6.07 0.43 -13.72
N THR A 127 5.00 0.86 -14.41
CA THR A 127 5.01 0.87 -15.88
C THR A 127 6.14 1.80 -16.35
N PRO A 128 7.12 1.31 -17.12
CA PRO A 128 8.28 2.12 -17.52
C PRO A 128 7.89 3.44 -18.21
N LYS A 129 6.80 3.43 -18.95
CA LYS A 129 6.28 4.61 -19.66
C LYS A 129 6.03 5.79 -18.72
N TYR A 130 5.58 5.53 -17.49
CA TYR A 130 5.20 6.58 -16.53
C TYR A 130 6.26 6.81 -15.45
N LEU A 131 7.29 6.00 -15.39
CA LEU A 131 8.29 6.05 -14.32
C LEU A 131 8.95 7.42 -14.18
N PRO A 132 9.44 8.08 -15.24
CA PRO A 132 10.07 9.39 -15.11
C PRO A 132 9.14 10.44 -14.48
N ASN A 133 7.87 10.49 -14.92
CA ASN A 133 6.90 11.43 -14.36
C ASN A 133 6.59 11.12 -12.90
N ASN A 134 6.47 9.85 -12.55
CA ASN A 134 6.22 9.42 -11.18
C ASN A 134 7.40 9.77 -10.27
N MET A 135 8.63 9.57 -10.73
CA MET A 135 9.82 9.91 -9.95
C MET A 135 9.93 11.41 -9.74
N LEU A 136 9.64 12.22 -10.77
CA LEU A 136 9.67 13.67 -10.63
C LEU A 136 8.63 14.17 -9.63
N ARG A 137 7.43 13.62 -9.68
CA ARG A 137 6.36 13.96 -8.74
C ARG A 137 6.76 13.62 -7.31
N GLU A 138 7.38 12.45 -7.07
CA GLU A 138 7.84 12.05 -5.74
C GLU A 138 8.98 12.93 -5.26
N PHE A 139 9.86 13.39 -6.15
CA PHE A 139 10.90 14.33 -5.79
C PHE A 139 10.31 15.62 -5.22
N PHE A 140 9.33 16.21 -5.87
CA PHE A 140 8.67 17.42 -5.37
C PHE A 140 7.90 17.17 -4.07
N ALA A 141 7.23 16.03 -3.95
CA ALA A 141 6.54 15.65 -2.72
C ALA A 141 7.51 15.50 -1.56
N GLU A 142 8.68 14.92 -1.81
CA GLU A 142 9.73 14.76 -0.81
C GLU A 142 10.28 16.10 -0.36
N MET A 143 10.53 17.03 -1.27
CA MET A 143 10.98 18.37 -0.92
C MET A 143 9.97 19.08 -0.03
N LYS A 144 8.69 19.00 -0.37
CA LYS A 144 7.62 19.57 0.45
C LYS A 144 7.59 18.97 1.85
N TRP A 145 7.80 17.68 1.97
CA TRP A 145 7.80 16.96 3.23
C TRP A 145 8.96 17.39 4.14
N LEU A 146 10.15 17.62 3.55
CA LEU A 146 11.34 18.02 4.28
C LEU A 146 11.32 19.50 4.72
N LEU A 147 10.57 20.33 4.04
CA LEU A 147 10.43 21.74 4.37
C LEU A 147 9.34 21.98 5.42
#